data_60b815bb4be232b7ff8003cdae7b6c91
#
_entry.id   60b815bb4be232b7ff8003cdae7b6c91
#
_cell.length_a   1.000
_cell.length_b   1.000
_cell.length_c   1.000
_cell.angle_alpha   90.00
_cell.angle_beta   90.00
_cell.angle_gamma   90.00
#
_symmetry.space_group_name_H-M   'P 1'
#
loop_
_entity.id
_entity.type
_entity.pdbx_description
1 polymer ?
#
loop_
_entity_poly.entity_id
_entity_poly.type
_entity_poly.pdbx_seq_one_letter_code
_entity_poly.pdbx_strand_id
1 'polypeptide(L)'
;MSMKIIEQKNIKIRDIIAGYINDTTTGEVTAFGGRLNVRPAYQREFVWDNGTFGGKKQQALIDSIMNGYPINVMYWVKIGQNQAGEDMYECLDGQQRIITMCEFKENSFGMFDGTQFAGLSDTSKFMDYDMFTIYICEADTLEEKLAWFERINTAGEPLTMQEMRSAIACGAGTTEAKKFFVNTRIKNGTNAWSFDIQSGHPAKDYVSGAWDRQAIYEKVIAWKIGSKKDADILTYMKNNRDDVAAADELFEYFKNVIRWVKRLFPTYNKDMAKVEWGLLYNTYHTYTGLSSAVLEREVLYLRSDVGRGDNCHLEGTKGIYEYVVGRACGVDENKLLHLLQRRAFSERDKRAQYERQRHVCPHCMKRFEDMSMMEGDHIVPYHPIPGSGQLNGPTTPNNLQMLCHSCNLDKRNKPFDRKAEEARLQTLYAMTDEEIEALPKAM
;
A
#
# COMPACT_ATOMS: atom_id res chain seq x y z
N MET A 1 -18.93 -2.93 27.48
CA MET A 1 -18.05 -2.60 28.63
C MET A 1 -16.72 -2.19 28.09
N SER A 2 -15.91 -1.40 28.77
CA SER A 2 -14.61 -0.97 28.26
C SER A 2 -13.51 -1.82 28.92
N MET A 3 -12.46 -2.16 28.16
CA MET A 3 -11.27 -2.80 28.69
C MET A 3 -10.74 -2.04 29.92
N LYS A 4 -10.34 -2.77 30.96
CA LYS A 4 -9.89 -2.20 32.23
C LYS A 4 -8.39 -2.44 32.41
N ILE A 5 -7.69 -1.42 32.91
CA ILE A 5 -6.34 -1.61 33.47
C ILE A 5 -6.52 -2.20 34.89
N ILE A 6 -5.97 -3.40 35.09
CA ILE A 6 -6.07 -4.13 36.35
C ILE A 6 -4.78 -4.07 37.16
N GLU A 7 -3.65 -3.83 36.53
CA GLU A 7 -2.35 -3.78 37.18
C GLU A 7 -1.38 -2.86 36.42
N GLN A 8 -0.45 -2.27 37.17
CA GLN A 8 0.70 -1.54 36.65
C GLN A 8 1.97 -2.19 37.17
N LYS A 9 2.87 -2.54 36.27
CA LYS A 9 4.15 -3.21 36.61
C LYS A 9 5.33 -2.47 36.01
N ASN A 10 6.43 -2.44 36.77
CA ASN A 10 7.76 -2.19 36.25
C ASN A 10 8.49 -3.52 36.26
N ILE A 11 8.93 -3.97 35.08
CA ILE A 11 9.58 -5.28 34.89
C ILE A 11 10.96 -5.02 34.25
N LYS A 12 12.00 -5.65 34.77
CA LYS A 12 13.33 -5.53 34.19
C LYS A 12 13.40 -6.17 32.80
N ILE A 13 14.23 -5.62 31.94
CA ILE A 13 14.42 -6.17 30.59
C ILE A 13 14.78 -7.67 30.65
N ARG A 14 15.67 -8.08 31.60
CA ARG A 14 16.05 -9.49 31.76
C ARG A 14 14.86 -10.42 31.90
N ASP A 15 13.81 -10.02 32.60
CA ASP A 15 12.63 -10.82 32.83
C ASP A 15 11.72 -10.84 31.60
N ILE A 16 11.60 -9.70 30.89
CA ILE A 16 10.81 -9.61 29.65
C ILE A 16 11.39 -10.47 28.56
N ILE A 17 12.72 -10.44 28.35
CA ILE A 17 13.38 -11.19 27.28
C ILE A 17 13.62 -12.66 27.63
N ALA A 18 13.35 -13.06 28.86
CA ALA A 18 13.52 -14.45 29.28
C ALA A 18 12.67 -15.39 28.40
N GLY A 19 13.27 -16.49 27.93
CA GLY A 19 12.57 -17.47 27.10
C GLY A 19 12.08 -16.92 25.75
N TYR A 20 12.73 -15.89 25.20
CA TYR A 20 12.39 -15.37 23.88
C TYR A 20 12.52 -16.43 22.80
N ILE A 21 11.47 -16.59 22.02
CA ILE A 21 11.41 -17.45 20.84
C ILE A 21 10.79 -16.63 19.70
N ASN A 22 11.45 -16.62 18.56
CA ASN A 22 10.90 -16.11 17.31
C ASN A 22 10.89 -17.28 16.31
N ASP A 23 9.80 -18.03 16.31
CA ASP A 23 9.65 -19.19 15.43
C ASP A 23 9.29 -18.70 14.01
N THR A 24 10.26 -18.81 13.12
CA THR A 24 10.09 -18.45 11.71
C THR A 24 9.23 -19.44 10.92
N THR A 25 8.89 -20.59 11.50
CA THR A 25 8.04 -21.61 10.87
C THR A 25 6.56 -21.34 11.14
N THR A 26 6.23 -21.10 12.42
CA THR A 26 4.84 -20.83 12.84
C THR A 26 4.51 -19.34 12.79
N GLY A 27 5.51 -18.49 12.84
CA GLY A 27 5.34 -17.04 12.97
C GLY A 27 5.07 -16.60 14.41
N GLU A 28 5.14 -17.50 15.39
CA GLU A 28 4.95 -17.16 16.79
C GLU A 28 6.17 -16.44 17.36
N VAL A 29 5.90 -15.42 18.16
CA VAL A 29 6.92 -14.70 18.92
C VAL A 29 6.51 -14.66 20.39
N THR A 30 7.28 -15.30 21.24
CA THR A 30 7.02 -15.37 22.67
C THR A 30 8.19 -14.81 23.48
N ALA A 31 7.90 -14.32 24.67
CA ALA A 31 8.86 -13.79 25.63
C ALA A 31 8.31 -13.94 27.07
N PHE A 32 8.99 -13.37 28.05
CA PHE A 32 8.57 -13.39 29.46
C PHE A 32 8.38 -14.82 29.98
N GLY A 33 9.36 -15.69 29.73
CA GLY A 33 9.30 -17.09 30.11
C GLY A 33 8.26 -17.89 29.33
N GLY A 34 7.93 -17.48 28.10
CA GLY A 34 6.88 -18.09 27.27
C GLY A 34 5.46 -17.65 27.64
N ARG A 35 5.31 -16.74 28.64
CA ARG A 35 4.00 -16.27 29.11
C ARG A 35 3.45 -15.06 28.36
N LEU A 36 4.25 -14.43 27.51
CA LEU A 36 3.84 -13.30 26.67
C LEU A 36 3.87 -13.72 25.21
N ASN A 37 2.71 -13.72 24.56
CA ASN A 37 2.65 -13.70 23.10
C ASN A 37 2.94 -12.26 22.63
N VAL A 38 4.13 -12.05 22.08
CA VAL A 38 4.61 -10.73 21.64
C VAL A 38 3.96 -10.32 20.33
N ARG A 39 3.60 -11.31 19.48
CA ARG A 39 2.97 -11.06 18.17
C ARG A 39 1.67 -11.84 18.02
N PRO A 40 0.62 -11.49 18.75
CA PRO A 40 -0.70 -12.06 18.52
C PRO A 40 -1.20 -11.75 17.12
N ALA A 41 -2.19 -12.52 16.62
CA ALA A 41 -2.65 -12.51 15.23
C ALA A 41 -3.13 -11.12 14.72
N TYR A 42 -3.56 -10.24 15.62
CA TYR A 42 -3.95 -8.87 15.28
C TYR A 42 -2.78 -7.88 15.16
N GLN A 43 -1.58 -8.25 15.59
CA GLN A 43 -0.39 -7.41 15.46
C GLN A 43 0.18 -7.46 14.03
N ARG A 44 0.85 -6.36 13.64
CA ARG A 44 1.63 -6.31 12.41
C ARG A 44 2.96 -7.04 12.56
N GLU A 45 3.63 -7.24 11.43
CA GLU A 45 4.99 -7.76 11.42
C GLU A 45 5.99 -6.78 12.06
N PHE A 46 7.19 -7.30 12.39
CA PHE A 46 8.27 -6.47 12.87
C PHE A 46 8.80 -5.59 11.71
N VAL A 47 8.70 -4.27 11.87
CA VAL A 47 9.00 -3.30 10.80
C VAL A 47 10.17 -2.36 11.13
N TRP A 48 10.80 -2.50 12.30
CA TRP A 48 11.92 -1.66 12.69
C TRP A 48 13.27 -2.14 12.15
N ASP A 49 13.34 -3.36 11.64
CA ASP A 49 14.54 -3.93 11.02
C ASP A 49 14.74 -3.37 9.60
N ASN A 50 15.95 -2.85 9.32
CA ASN A 50 16.38 -2.38 8.01
C ASN A 50 17.52 -3.24 7.43
N GLY A 51 17.67 -4.51 7.87
CA GLY A 51 18.70 -5.42 7.38
C GLY A 51 19.94 -5.52 8.27
N THR A 52 21.11 -5.70 7.71
CA THR A 52 22.34 -6.24 8.34
C THR A 52 22.86 -5.49 9.59
N PHE A 53 22.47 -4.24 9.80
CA PHE A 53 23.00 -3.41 10.92
C PHE A 53 21.93 -2.94 11.91
N GLY A 54 20.69 -3.40 11.79
CA GLY A 54 19.55 -2.91 12.56
C GLY A 54 19.00 -1.58 12.03
N GLY A 55 17.72 -1.33 12.28
CA GLY A 55 17.05 -0.09 11.90
C GLY A 55 17.40 1.06 12.85
N LYS A 56 17.36 2.30 12.35
CA LYS A 56 17.58 3.50 13.18
C LYS A 56 16.70 3.54 14.44
N LYS A 57 15.46 3.04 14.35
CA LYS A 57 14.53 2.98 15.51
C LYS A 57 14.98 1.96 16.55
N GLN A 58 15.53 0.81 16.12
CA GLN A 58 16.10 -0.18 17.02
C GLN A 58 17.30 0.40 17.78
N GLN A 59 18.23 1.00 17.04
CA GLN A 59 19.43 1.62 17.62
C GLN A 59 19.08 2.76 18.59
N ALA A 60 18.11 3.62 18.24
CA ALA A 60 17.66 4.71 19.11
C ALA A 60 17.00 4.21 20.40
N LEU A 61 16.26 3.09 20.35
CA LEU A 61 15.70 2.47 21.55
C LEU A 61 16.81 1.97 22.48
N ILE A 62 17.80 1.23 21.93
CA ILE A 62 18.91 0.70 22.74
C ILE A 62 19.75 1.85 23.31
N ASP A 63 20.02 2.89 22.53
CA ASP A 63 20.71 4.08 23.01
C ASP A 63 19.96 4.72 24.19
N SER A 64 18.65 4.88 24.11
CA SER A 64 17.82 5.40 25.21
C SER A 64 17.94 4.53 26.47
N ILE A 65 17.87 3.22 26.33
CA ILE A 65 18.01 2.26 27.43
C ILE A 65 19.40 2.39 28.09
N MET A 66 20.47 2.39 27.27
CA MET A 66 21.86 2.46 27.77
C MET A 66 22.17 3.79 28.45
N ASN A 67 21.49 4.87 28.08
CA ASN A 67 21.59 6.18 28.74
C ASN A 67 20.62 6.35 29.93
N GLY A 68 19.79 5.36 30.24
CA GLY A 68 18.83 5.41 31.35
C GLY A 68 17.65 6.36 31.11
N TYR A 69 17.35 6.71 29.85
CA TYR A 69 16.19 7.55 29.54
C TYR A 69 14.89 6.73 29.59
N PRO A 70 13.78 7.29 30.11
CA PRO A 70 12.52 6.58 30.15
C PRO A 70 12.02 6.32 28.72
N ILE A 71 11.49 5.11 28.49
CA ILE A 71 10.81 4.74 27.25
C ILE A 71 9.29 4.69 27.45
N ASN A 72 8.54 4.75 26.36
CA ASN A 72 7.09 4.77 26.40
C ASN A 72 6.52 3.52 27.09
N VAL A 73 5.36 3.71 27.72
CA VAL A 73 4.57 2.64 28.34
C VAL A 73 4.22 1.52 27.38
N MET A 74 4.02 0.32 27.89
CA MET A 74 3.55 -0.83 27.14
C MET A 74 2.19 -1.30 27.66
N TYR A 75 1.42 -1.98 26.82
CA TYR A 75 0.11 -2.52 27.21
C TYR A 75 0.07 -4.01 26.89
N TRP A 76 -0.23 -4.82 27.90
CA TRP A 76 -0.42 -6.25 27.78
C TRP A 76 -1.84 -6.60 28.21
N VAL A 77 -2.46 -7.57 27.54
CA VAL A 77 -3.78 -8.10 27.90
C VAL A 77 -3.60 -9.47 28.53
N LYS A 78 -4.17 -9.68 29.71
CA LYS A 78 -4.25 -11.00 30.34
C LYS A 78 -5.27 -11.83 29.59
N ILE A 79 -4.84 -13.05 29.16
CA ILE A 79 -5.64 -13.96 28.34
C ILE A 79 -6.00 -15.26 29.08
N GLY A 80 -5.58 -15.40 30.32
CA GLY A 80 -5.84 -16.60 31.13
C GLY A 80 -4.62 -17.02 31.92
N GLN A 81 -4.56 -18.31 32.26
CA GLN A 81 -3.45 -18.92 32.97
C GLN A 81 -2.97 -20.18 32.25
N ASN A 82 -1.68 -20.50 32.38
CA ASN A 82 -1.11 -21.74 31.91
C ASN A 82 -1.41 -22.91 32.89
N GLN A 83 -0.96 -24.13 32.56
CA GLN A 83 -1.16 -25.30 33.41
C GLN A 83 -0.50 -25.19 34.80
N ALA A 84 0.50 -24.33 34.95
CA ALA A 84 1.16 -24.06 36.23
C ALA A 84 0.46 -22.98 37.05
N GLY A 85 -0.68 -22.43 36.58
CA GLY A 85 -1.41 -21.35 37.24
C GLY A 85 -0.80 -19.97 37.05
N GLU A 86 0.18 -19.81 36.14
CA GLU A 86 0.80 -18.52 35.85
C GLU A 86 0.00 -17.76 34.80
N ASP A 87 -0.13 -16.45 34.99
CA ASP A 87 -0.85 -15.58 34.08
C ASP A 87 -0.17 -15.50 32.71
N MET A 88 -0.98 -15.64 31.66
CA MET A 88 -0.60 -15.54 30.27
C MET A 88 -1.07 -14.21 29.68
N TYR A 89 -0.27 -13.65 28.78
CA TYR A 89 -0.49 -12.32 28.21
C TYR A 89 -0.34 -12.28 26.70
N GLU A 90 -1.03 -11.32 26.08
CA GLU A 90 -0.78 -10.86 24.72
C GLU A 90 -0.29 -9.41 24.74
N CYS A 91 0.69 -9.11 23.89
CA CYS A 91 1.17 -7.75 23.72
C CYS A 91 0.15 -6.94 22.91
N LEU A 92 -0.41 -5.89 23.52
CA LEU A 92 -1.30 -4.95 22.84
C LEU A 92 -0.53 -3.76 22.25
N ASP A 93 0.45 -3.24 22.99
CA ASP A 93 1.46 -2.29 22.51
C ASP A 93 2.81 -2.57 23.15
N GLY A 94 3.87 -2.33 22.41
CA GLY A 94 5.25 -2.58 22.80
C GLY A 94 5.95 -3.68 22.00
N GLN A 95 5.27 -4.35 21.07
CA GLN A 95 5.82 -5.43 20.23
C GLN A 95 7.19 -5.07 19.63
N GLN A 96 7.27 -3.94 18.92
CA GLN A 96 8.51 -3.53 18.24
C GLN A 96 9.66 -3.32 19.23
N ARG A 97 9.35 -2.77 20.41
CA ARG A 97 10.31 -2.54 21.49
C ARG A 97 10.80 -3.84 22.11
N ILE A 98 9.87 -4.76 22.42
CA ILE A 98 10.21 -6.08 23.01
C ILE A 98 11.08 -6.88 22.06
N ILE A 99 10.69 -7.00 20.78
CA ILE A 99 11.49 -7.72 19.77
C ILE A 99 12.88 -7.08 19.65
N THR A 100 12.96 -5.74 19.62
CA THR A 100 14.25 -5.03 19.57
C THR A 100 15.14 -5.39 20.76
N MET A 101 14.61 -5.40 21.98
CA MET A 101 15.37 -5.79 23.18
C MET A 101 15.88 -7.23 23.08
N CYS A 102 15.03 -8.15 22.61
CA CYS A 102 15.40 -9.56 22.43
C CYS A 102 16.49 -9.71 21.36
N GLU A 103 16.32 -9.11 20.20
CA GLU A 103 17.27 -9.18 19.09
C GLU A 103 18.62 -8.54 19.43
N PHE A 104 18.63 -7.46 20.20
CA PHE A 104 19.88 -6.88 20.69
C PHE A 104 20.61 -7.85 21.62
N LYS A 105 19.88 -8.48 22.56
CA LYS A 105 20.44 -9.51 23.45
C LYS A 105 21.02 -10.71 22.68
N GLU A 106 20.43 -11.07 21.54
CA GLU A 106 20.92 -12.13 20.66
C GLU A 106 22.05 -11.70 19.70
N ASN A 107 22.54 -10.46 19.81
CA ASN A 107 23.55 -9.88 18.93
C ASN A 107 23.12 -9.82 17.45
N SER A 108 21.83 -9.70 17.16
CA SER A 108 21.33 -9.61 15.79
C SER A 108 21.67 -8.27 15.14
N PHE A 109 21.89 -7.24 15.93
CA PHE A 109 22.34 -5.92 15.48
C PHE A 109 23.17 -5.21 16.56
N GLY A 110 23.78 -4.06 16.22
CA GLY A 110 24.56 -3.22 17.11
C GLY A 110 23.96 -1.84 17.32
N MET A 111 24.46 -1.13 18.33
CA MET A 111 24.20 0.29 18.60
C MET A 111 24.71 1.17 17.43
N PHE A 112 24.53 2.48 17.52
CA PHE A 112 25.01 3.44 16.49
C PHE A 112 26.53 3.39 16.24
N ASP A 113 27.31 3.02 17.25
CA ASP A 113 28.76 2.83 17.18
C ASP A 113 29.17 1.41 16.73
N GLY A 114 28.19 0.53 16.44
CA GLY A 114 28.39 -0.87 16.08
C GLY A 114 28.55 -1.81 17.26
N THR A 115 28.54 -1.33 18.51
CA THR A 115 28.65 -2.18 19.71
C THR A 115 27.44 -3.10 19.83
N GLN A 116 27.67 -4.41 19.85
CA GLN A 116 26.65 -5.43 20.11
C GLN A 116 26.55 -5.73 21.61
N PHE A 117 25.49 -6.42 22.03
CA PHE A 117 25.30 -6.77 23.43
C PHE A 117 26.50 -7.52 24.05
N ALA A 118 27.08 -8.48 23.31
CA ALA A 118 28.26 -9.23 23.76
C ALA A 118 29.52 -8.34 23.92
N GLY A 119 29.57 -7.18 23.29
CA GLY A 119 30.67 -6.22 23.39
C GLY A 119 30.50 -5.20 24.52
N LEU A 120 29.40 -5.23 25.27
CA LEU A 120 29.17 -4.30 26.38
C LEU A 120 30.11 -4.60 27.56
N SER A 121 30.77 -3.58 28.09
CA SER A 121 31.58 -3.70 29.30
C SER A 121 30.75 -3.92 30.58
N ASP A 122 29.51 -3.43 30.58
CA ASP A 122 28.52 -3.60 31.64
C ASP A 122 27.15 -3.91 31.07
N THR A 123 26.77 -5.17 31.13
CA THR A 123 25.46 -5.63 30.64
C THR A 123 24.32 -5.31 31.62
N SER A 124 24.62 -4.96 32.88
CA SER A 124 23.59 -4.66 33.87
C SER A 124 22.78 -3.42 33.52
N LYS A 125 23.39 -2.43 32.88
CA LYS A 125 22.68 -1.24 32.38
C LYS A 125 21.53 -1.56 31.46
N PHE A 126 21.68 -2.58 30.64
CA PHE A 126 20.62 -3.07 29.76
C PHE A 126 19.70 -4.05 30.50
N MET A 127 20.26 -5.05 31.15
CA MET A 127 19.49 -6.17 31.73
C MET A 127 18.63 -5.75 32.92
N ASP A 128 19.10 -4.79 33.74
CA ASP A 128 18.38 -4.30 34.91
C ASP A 128 17.53 -3.05 34.64
N TYR A 129 17.52 -2.57 33.38
CA TYR A 129 16.72 -1.41 33.02
C TYR A 129 15.22 -1.69 33.19
N ASP A 130 14.52 -0.78 33.86
CA ASP A 130 13.09 -0.86 34.17
C ASP A 130 12.38 0.51 34.11
N MET A 131 12.98 1.50 33.43
CA MET A 131 12.46 2.87 33.31
C MET A 131 11.30 2.98 32.32
N PHE A 132 10.34 2.06 32.44
CA PHE A 132 9.08 2.05 31.71
C PHE A 132 8.00 1.33 32.50
N THR A 133 6.75 1.63 32.16
CA THR A 133 5.58 1.01 32.79
C THR A 133 4.88 0.06 31.84
N ILE A 134 4.48 -1.09 32.34
CA ILE A 134 3.60 -2.03 31.66
C ILE A 134 2.23 -1.98 32.33
N TYR A 135 1.21 -1.62 31.58
CA TYR A 135 -0.19 -1.71 31.99
C TYR A 135 -0.74 -3.08 31.62
N ILE A 136 -1.18 -3.84 32.62
CA ILE A 136 -1.89 -5.11 32.41
C ILE A 136 -3.38 -4.78 32.33
N CYS A 137 -4.00 -5.25 31.27
CA CYS A 137 -5.40 -5.00 30.96
C CYS A 137 -6.20 -6.29 30.92
N GLU A 138 -7.51 -6.21 31.14
CA GLU A 138 -8.49 -7.25 30.87
C GLU A 138 -9.48 -6.76 29.83
N ALA A 139 -9.86 -7.64 28.90
CA ALA A 139 -10.91 -7.44 27.92
C ALA A 139 -11.79 -8.68 27.88
N ASP A 140 -13.11 -8.48 27.91
CA ASP A 140 -14.08 -9.57 27.90
C ASP A 140 -14.26 -10.16 26.49
N THR A 141 -14.01 -9.34 25.45
CA THR A 141 -14.20 -9.72 24.06
C THR A 141 -13.02 -9.32 23.18
N LEU A 142 -12.91 -9.95 22.02
CA LEU A 142 -11.93 -9.58 21.00
C LEU A 142 -12.19 -8.15 20.49
N GLU A 143 -13.44 -7.76 20.35
CA GLU A 143 -13.85 -6.43 19.88
C GLU A 143 -13.35 -5.33 20.83
N GLU A 144 -13.44 -5.53 22.13
CA GLU A 144 -12.90 -4.61 23.13
C GLU A 144 -11.38 -4.49 23.03
N LYS A 145 -10.70 -5.64 22.88
CA LYS A 145 -9.25 -5.71 22.66
C LYS A 145 -8.82 -4.89 21.46
N LEU A 146 -9.50 -5.08 20.32
CA LEU A 146 -9.23 -4.39 19.06
C LEU A 146 -9.53 -2.90 19.13
N ALA A 147 -10.61 -2.49 19.81
CA ALA A 147 -10.94 -1.08 20.01
C ALA A 147 -9.86 -0.34 20.83
N TRP A 148 -9.26 -1.01 21.82
CA TRP A 148 -8.14 -0.45 22.56
C TRP A 148 -6.85 -0.42 21.73
N PHE A 149 -6.57 -1.49 21.00
CA PHE A 149 -5.43 -1.56 20.11
C PHE A 149 -5.42 -0.39 19.11
N GLU A 150 -6.56 -0.07 18.53
CA GLU A 150 -6.74 1.08 17.66
C GLU A 150 -6.41 2.41 18.40
N ARG A 151 -7.00 2.62 19.56
CA ARG A 151 -6.85 3.87 20.34
C ARG A 151 -5.42 4.09 20.81
N ILE A 152 -4.75 3.07 21.31
CA ILE A 152 -3.37 3.16 21.79
C ILE A 152 -2.42 3.51 20.67
N ASN A 153 -2.60 2.91 19.50
CA ASN A 153 -1.75 3.15 18.32
C ASN A 153 -2.00 4.52 17.67
N THR A 154 -3.11 5.20 17.97
CA THR A 154 -3.40 6.56 17.46
C THR A 154 -2.41 7.59 18.00
N ALA A 155 -1.84 7.38 19.18
CA ALA A 155 -0.90 8.31 19.83
C ALA A 155 0.58 8.09 19.41
N GLY A 156 0.89 6.99 18.70
CA GLY A 156 2.23 6.62 18.27
C GLY A 156 2.41 6.70 16.75
N GLU A 157 2.93 5.64 16.13
CA GLU A 157 2.93 5.48 14.69
C GLU A 157 1.57 4.90 14.27
N PRO A 158 0.67 5.69 13.64
CA PRO A 158 -0.70 5.27 13.39
C PRO A 158 -0.74 3.99 12.57
N LEU A 159 -1.66 3.11 12.92
CA LEU A 159 -1.96 1.94 12.07
C LEU A 159 -2.53 2.41 10.74
N THR A 160 -2.06 1.82 9.68
CA THR A 160 -2.69 1.97 8.38
C THR A 160 -4.07 1.31 8.37
N MET A 161 -4.97 1.76 7.50
CA MET A 161 -6.29 1.12 7.33
C MET A 161 -6.17 -0.39 7.03
N GLN A 162 -5.12 -0.80 6.38
CA GLN A 162 -4.79 -2.19 6.11
C GLN A 162 -4.43 -2.98 7.38
N GLU A 163 -3.55 -2.43 8.23
CA GLU A 163 -3.20 -3.04 9.51
C GLU A 163 -4.42 -3.17 10.41
N MET A 164 -5.31 -2.16 10.38
CA MET A 164 -6.57 -2.17 11.11
C MET A 164 -7.52 -3.27 10.60
N ARG A 165 -7.72 -3.40 9.29
CA ARG A 165 -8.52 -4.50 8.72
C ARG A 165 -7.97 -5.86 9.13
N SER A 166 -6.66 -6.02 9.09
CA SER A 166 -5.98 -7.25 9.50
C SER A 166 -6.22 -7.60 10.96
N ALA A 167 -6.23 -6.62 11.83
CA ALA A 167 -6.53 -6.80 13.25
C ALA A 167 -8.00 -7.22 13.44
N ILE A 168 -8.94 -6.51 12.82
CA ILE A 168 -10.38 -6.77 12.91
C ILE A 168 -10.76 -8.17 12.40
N ALA A 169 -10.09 -8.65 11.37
CA ALA A 169 -10.36 -9.95 10.75
C ALA A 169 -9.34 -11.02 11.17
N CYS A 170 -8.69 -10.88 12.34
CA CYS A 170 -7.74 -11.87 12.82
C CYS A 170 -8.43 -13.21 13.16
N GLY A 171 -7.76 -14.31 12.79
CA GLY A 171 -8.23 -15.68 13.03
C GLY A 171 -7.30 -16.69 12.36
N ALA A 172 -7.64 -17.98 12.45
CA ALA A 172 -6.81 -19.08 11.93
C ALA A 172 -6.59 -18.96 10.42
N GLY A 173 -7.65 -18.68 9.64
CA GLY A 173 -7.56 -18.53 8.19
C GLY A 173 -6.74 -17.33 7.77
N THR A 174 -6.91 -16.18 8.41
CA THR A 174 -6.09 -14.99 8.12
C THR A 174 -4.63 -15.18 8.54
N THR A 175 -4.36 -15.93 9.62
CA THR A 175 -3.00 -16.30 10.03
C THR A 175 -2.34 -17.18 8.99
N GLU A 176 -3.06 -18.17 8.46
CA GLU A 176 -2.55 -19.03 7.38
C GLU A 176 -2.28 -18.23 6.09
N ALA A 177 -3.22 -17.34 5.70
CA ALA A 177 -3.03 -16.48 4.55
C ALA A 177 -1.79 -15.58 4.67
N LYS A 178 -1.48 -15.09 5.87
CA LYS A 178 -0.26 -14.32 6.13
C LYS A 178 1.01 -15.11 5.81
N LYS A 179 1.06 -16.42 6.09
CA LYS A 179 2.21 -17.27 5.73
C LYS A 179 2.46 -17.27 4.23
N PHE A 180 1.41 -17.22 3.42
CA PHE A 180 1.54 -17.18 1.96
C PHE A 180 1.89 -15.81 1.40
N PHE A 181 1.29 -14.74 1.92
CA PHE A 181 1.30 -13.43 1.25
C PHE A 181 2.18 -12.37 1.92
N VAL A 182 2.62 -12.58 3.15
CA VAL A 182 3.48 -11.63 3.84
C VAL A 182 4.91 -12.15 3.81
N ASN A 183 5.87 -11.29 3.46
CA ASN A 183 7.27 -11.62 3.60
C ASN A 183 7.65 -11.56 5.08
N THR A 184 7.18 -12.55 5.80
CA THR A 184 7.67 -12.78 7.14
C THR A 184 9.01 -13.50 7.05
N ARG A 185 9.75 -13.54 8.15
CA ARG A 185 10.96 -14.34 8.29
C ARG A 185 10.68 -15.86 8.21
N ILE A 186 9.46 -16.24 7.86
CA ILE A 186 9.05 -17.65 7.64
C ILE A 186 9.78 -18.16 6.40
N LYS A 187 10.85 -18.92 6.63
CA LYS A 187 11.75 -19.39 5.57
C LYS A 187 11.32 -20.71 4.93
N ASN A 188 10.33 -21.39 5.49
CA ASN A 188 9.98 -22.75 5.09
C ASN A 188 8.68 -22.76 4.29
N GLY A 189 8.78 -23.03 3.01
CA GLY A 189 7.65 -23.25 2.12
C GLY A 189 7.59 -22.33 0.90
N THR A 190 6.77 -22.71 -0.07
CA THR A 190 6.46 -21.91 -1.24
C THR A 190 5.40 -20.90 -0.87
N ASN A 191 5.76 -19.62 -0.83
CA ASN A 191 4.83 -18.51 -0.63
C ASN A 191 4.81 -17.59 -1.85
N ALA A 192 3.96 -16.55 -1.85
CA ALA A 192 3.84 -15.61 -2.96
C ALA A 192 5.16 -14.85 -3.25
N TRP A 193 6.01 -14.68 -2.26
CA TRP A 193 7.33 -14.07 -2.41
C TRP A 193 8.27 -14.93 -3.25
N SER A 194 8.37 -16.23 -2.94
CA SER A 194 9.31 -17.18 -3.54
C SER A 194 8.69 -18.06 -4.61
N PHE A 195 7.35 -18.00 -4.81
CA PHE A 195 6.69 -18.85 -5.78
C PHE A 195 7.31 -18.69 -7.17
N ASP A 196 7.62 -19.81 -7.77
CA ASP A 196 8.15 -19.92 -9.13
C ASP A 196 9.45 -19.13 -9.39
N ILE A 197 10.34 -19.07 -8.40
CA ILE A 197 11.66 -18.42 -8.53
C ILE A 197 12.51 -19.09 -9.62
N GLN A 198 12.29 -20.39 -9.88
CA GLN A 198 13.05 -21.17 -10.84
C GLN A 198 12.76 -20.79 -12.30
N SER A 199 11.64 -20.16 -12.58
CA SER A 199 11.29 -19.69 -13.94
C SER A 199 11.85 -18.29 -14.27
N GLY A 200 12.81 -17.79 -13.49
CA GLY A 200 13.51 -16.52 -13.71
C GLY A 200 13.07 -15.44 -12.74
N HIS A 201 11.84 -14.95 -12.83
CA HIS A 201 11.32 -13.92 -11.95
C HIS A 201 10.28 -14.50 -10.98
N PRO A 202 10.46 -14.35 -9.66
CA PRO A 202 9.50 -14.83 -8.65
C PRO A 202 8.18 -14.05 -8.78
N ALA A 203 7.09 -14.64 -8.27
CA ALA A 203 5.75 -14.06 -8.36
C ALA A 203 5.65 -12.64 -7.81
N LYS A 204 6.47 -12.31 -6.78
CA LYS A 204 6.55 -10.97 -6.21
C LYS A 204 6.86 -9.86 -7.23
N ASP A 205 7.59 -10.18 -8.30
CA ASP A 205 8.00 -9.22 -9.31
C ASP A 205 6.81 -8.76 -10.19
N TYR A 206 5.73 -9.54 -10.20
CA TYR A 206 4.50 -9.26 -10.96
C TYR A 206 3.45 -8.48 -10.16
N VAL A 207 3.71 -8.18 -8.88
CA VAL A 207 2.73 -7.54 -8.00
C VAL A 207 3.38 -6.42 -7.20
N SER A 208 2.86 -5.20 -7.34
CA SER A 208 3.30 -4.07 -6.51
C SER A 208 2.58 -4.05 -5.16
N GLY A 209 3.31 -3.71 -4.11
CA GLY A 209 2.78 -3.56 -2.75
C GLY A 209 3.86 -3.78 -1.70
N ALA A 210 3.61 -3.33 -0.49
CA ALA A 210 4.47 -3.58 0.66
C ALA A 210 4.21 -5.01 1.18
N TRP A 211 5.19 -5.89 1.01
CA TRP A 211 5.09 -7.30 1.37
C TRP A 211 5.07 -7.53 2.88
N ASP A 212 5.71 -6.65 3.63
CA ASP A 212 5.77 -6.63 5.09
C ASP A 212 4.47 -6.15 5.75
N ARG A 213 3.57 -5.52 4.96
CA ARG A 213 2.34 -4.88 5.44
C ARG A 213 1.05 -5.49 4.89
N GLN A 214 1.10 -6.71 4.36
CA GLN A 214 -0.06 -7.44 3.80
C GLN A 214 -0.72 -6.78 2.57
N ALA A 215 -0.07 -5.79 1.94
CA ALA A 215 -0.62 -5.13 0.76
C ALA A 215 -0.90 -6.11 -0.39
N ILE A 216 -0.09 -7.15 -0.51
CA ILE A 216 -0.28 -8.20 -1.52
C ILE A 216 -1.47 -9.09 -1.18
N TYR A 217 -1.64 -9.47 0.08
CA TYR A 217 -2.78 -10.24 0.54
C TYR A 217 -4.10 -9.55 0.19
N GLU A 218 -4.26 -8.29 0.57
CA GLU A 218 -5.46 -7.51 0.26
C GLU A 218 -5.66 -7.28 -1.23
N LYS A 219 -4.56 -7.09 -1.98
CA LYS A 219 -4.62 -6.97 -3.43
C LYS A 219 -5.13 -8.23 -4.11
N VAL A 220 -4.69 -9.40 -3.66
CA VAL A 220 -5.15 -10.69 -4.19
C VAL A 220 -6.61 -10.94 -3.82
N ILE A 221 -7.05 -10.56 -2.61
CA ILE A 221 -8.47 -10.55 -2.24
C ILE A 221 -9.26 -9.66 -3.21
N ALA A 222 -8.83 -8.41 -3.40
CA ALA A 222 -9.48 -7.47 -4.30
C ALA A 222 -9.63 -8.02 -5.73
N TRP A 223 -8.61 -8.72 -6.21
CA TRP A 223 -8.68 -9.43 -7.49
C TRP A 223 -9.72 -10.54 -7.48
N LYS A 224 -9.69 -11.43 -6.45
CA LYS A 224 -10.60 -12.58 -6.36
C LYS A 224 -12.06 -12.15 -6.30
N ILE A 225 -12.37 -11.09 -5.53
CA ILE A 225 -13.75 -10.59 -5.39
C ILE A 225 -14.14 -9.55 -6.47
N GLY A 226 -13.21 -9.09 -7.31
CA GLY A 226 -13.46 -8.09 -8.34
C GLY A 226 -13.77 -6.68 -7.80
N SER A 227 -13.41 -6.39 -6.56
CA SER A 227 -13.69 -5.10 -5.90
C SER A 227 -12.45 -4.57 -5.16
N LYS A 228 -12.19 -3.26 -5.30
CA LYS A 228 -11.12 -2.54 -4.58
C LYS A 228 -11.65 -1.74 -3.38
N LYS A 229 -12.94 -1.88 -3.05
CA LYS A 229 -13.53 -1.16 -1.92
C LYS A 229 -13.09 -1.81 -0.61
N ASP A 230 -12.62 -0.99 0.31
CA ASP A 230 -12.17 -1.42 1.64
C ASP A 230 -13.21 -2.24 2.40
N ALA A 231 -14.48 -1.86 2.29
CA ALA A 231 -15.58 -2.58 2.94
C ALA A 231 -15.77 -4.01 2.40
N ASP A 232 -15.61 -4.21 1.08
CA ASP A 232 -15.76 -5.52 0.45
C ASP A 232 -14.58 -6.43 0.82
N ILE A 233 -13.34 -5.87 0.84
CA ILE A 233 -12.13 -6.57 1.28
C ILE A 233 -12.29 -7.01 2.74
N LEU A 234 -12.70 -6.10 3.63
CA LEU A 234 -12.94 -6.41 5.04
C LEU A 234 -14.01 -7.48 5.22
N THR A 235 -15.08 -7.41 4.44
CA THR A 235 -16.15 -8.42 4.47
C THR A 235 -15.63 -9.81 4.09
N TYR A 236 -14.82 -9.91 3.02
CA TYR A 236 -14.17 -11.16 2.63
C TYR A 236 -13.28 -11.69 3.76
N MET A 237 -12.42 -10.83 4.33
CA MET A 237 -11.51 -11.20 5.41
C MET A 237 -12.26 -11.70 6.65
N LYS A 238 -13.35 -11.03 7.05
CA LYS A 238 -14.19 -11.44 8.21
C LYS A 238 -14.86 -12.78 7.98
N ASN A 239 -15.42 -12.98 6.79
CA ASN A 239 -16.14 -14.22 6.46
C ASN A 239 -15.22 -15.45 6.43
N ASN A 240 -13.96 -15.26 6.10
CA ASN A 240 -12.95 -16.31 5.97
C ASN A 240 -11.88 -16.27 7.08
N ARG A 241 -12.11 -15.49 8.16
CA ARG A 241 -11.09 -15.25 9.19
C ARG A 241 -10.58 -16.53 9.85
N ASP A 242 -11.45 -17.52 10.05
CA ASP A 242 -11.16 -18.78 10.71
C ASP A 242 -11.07 -19.96 9.72
N ASP A 243 -11.27 -19.71 8.42
CA ASP A 243 -11.25 -20.73 7.37
C ASP A 243 -9.86 -20.85 6.74
N VAL A 244 -9.12 -21.87 7.16
CA VAL A 244 -7.79 -22.19 6.63
C VAL A 244 -7.87 -22.62 5.16
N ALA A 245 -8.91 -23.34 4.75
CA ALA A 245 -9.06 -23.79 3.37
C ALA A 245 -9.26 -22.60 2.41
N ALA A 246 -9.96 -21.55 2.84
CA ALA A 246 -10.09 -20.32 2.07
C ALA A 246 -8.75 -19.61 1.84
N ALA A 247 -7.80 -19.72 2.78
CA ALA A 247 -6.45 -19.20 2.61
C ALA A 247 -5.68 -19.98 1.52
N ASP A 248 -5.76 -21.31 1.53
CA ASP A 248 -5.18 -22.17 0.50
C ASP A 248 -5.77 -21.88 -0.88
N GLU A 249 -7.10 -21.77 -0.98
CA GLU A 249 -7.80 -21.42 -2.23
C GLU A 249 -7.38 -20.06 -2.77
N LEU A 250 -7.19 -19.06 -1.90
CA LEU A 250 -6.74 -17.74 -2.31
C LEU A 250 -5.31 -17.80 -2.86
N PHE A 251 -4.46 -18.61 -2.25
CA PHE A 251 -3.09 -18.80 -2.72
C PHE A 251 -3.03 -19.57 -4.04
N GLU A 252 -3.84 -20.61 -4.22
CA GLU A 252 -3.98 -21.32 -5.50
C GLU A 252 -4.49 -20.38 -6.60
N TYR A 253 -5.49 -19.55 -6.30
CA TYR A 253 -5.94 -18.51 -7.23
C TYR A 253 -4.78 -17.59 -7.64
N PHE A 254 -4.01 -17.08 -6.68
CA PHE A 254 -2.83 -16.24 -6.97
C PHE A 254 -1.82 -16.96 -7.86
N LYS A 255 -1.49 -18.21 -7.57
CA LYS A 255 -0.57 -19.02 -8.39
C LYS A 255 -1.08 -19.18 -9.82
N ASN A 256 -2.37 -19.41 -9.98
CA ASN A 256 -3.00 -19.56 -11.30
C ASN A 256 -2.94 -18.24 -12.10
N VAL A 257 -3.18 -17.10 -11.44
CA VAL A 257 -3.00 -15.77 -12.05
C VAL A 257 -1.56 -15.61 -12.57
N ILE A 258 -0.55 -15.87 -11.71
CA ILE A 258 0.86 -15.69 -12.10
C ILE A 258 1.28 -16.66 -13.21
N ARG A 259 0.87 -17.93 -13.16
CA ARG A 259 1.13 -18.90 -14.23
C ARG A 259 0.53 -18.45 -15.57
N TRP A 260 -0.71 -17.92 -15.53
CA TRP A 260 -1.37 -17.40 -16.71
C TRP A 260 -0.61 -16.20 -17.30
N VAL A 261 -0.18 -15.26 -16.46
CA VAL A 261 0.61 -14.09 -16.88
C VAL A 261 1.91 -14.52 -17.55
N LYS A 262 2.68 -15.41 -16.90
CA LYS A 262 3.96 -15.91 -17.43
C LYS A 262 3.81 -16.68 -18.76
N ARG A 263 2.69 -17.38 -18.91
CA ARG A 263 2.37 -18.05 -20.18
C ARG A 263 2.11 -17.05 -21.31
N LEU A 264 1.42 -15.94 -21.01
CA LEU A 264 1.10 -14.91 -22.01
C LEU A 264 2.27 -13.98 -22.30
N PHE A 265 3.08 -13.67 -21.28
CA PHE A 265 4.20 -12.74 -21.34
C PHE A 265 5.43 -13.36 -20.67
N PRO A 266 6.13 -14.29 -21.35
CA PRO A 266 7.33 -14.92 -20.80
C PRO A 266 8.49 -13.94 -20.60
N THR A 267 8.54 -12.84 -21.34
CA THR A 267 9.56 -11.81 -21.17
C THR A 267 9.16 -10.83 -20.05
N TYR A 268 9.84 -10.92 -18.92
CA TYR A 268 9.57 -10.03 -17.78
C TYR A 268 9.87 -8.56 -18.08
N ASN A 269 9.02 -7.70 -17.56
CA ASN A 269 9.25 -6.26 -17.51
C ASN A 269 8.75 -5.68 -16.18
N LYS A 270 9.50 -4.73 -15.62
CA LYS A 270 9.17 -4.10 -14.32
C LYS A 270 7.79 -3.43 -14.26
N ASP A 271 7.25 -2.99 -15.41
CA ASP A 271 5.91 -2.39 -15.45
C ASP A 271 4.81 -3.42 -15.20
N MET A 272 5.08 -4.71 -15.35
CA MET A 272 4.14 -5.80 -15.05
C MET A 272 3.69 -5.79 -13.59
N ALA A 273 4.54 -5.35 -12.66
CA ALA A 273 4.17 -5.23 -11.25
C ALA A 273 3.02 -4.26 -10.97
N LYS A 274 2.74 -3.34 -11.90
CA LYS A 274 1.69 -2.31 -11.77
C LYS A 274 0.34 -2.74 -12.34
N VAL A 275 0.30 -3.89 -13.02
CA VAL A 275 -0.89 -4.40 -13.70
C VAL A 275 -1.80 -5.15 -12.71
N GLU A 276 -3.10 -4.99 -12.88
CA GLU A 276 -4.09 -5.70 -12.06
C GLU A 276 -4.40 -7.08 -12.66
N TRP A 277 -3.39 -7.94 -12.64
CA TRP A 277 -3.41 -9.23 -13.32
C TRP A 277 -4.59 -10.13 -12.93
N GLY A 278 -5.00 -10.11 -11.67
CA GLY A 278 -6.13 -10.93 -11.24
C GLY A 278 -7.45 -10.49 -11.89
N LEU A 279 -7.66 -9.17 -12.11
CA LEU A 279 -8.87 -8.69 -12.80
C LEU A 279 -8.86 -9.12 -14.27
N LEU A 280 -7.69 -9.03 -14.94
CA LEU A 280 -7.54 -9.53 -16.31
C LEU A 280 -7.72 -11.05 -16.39
N TYR A 281 -7.16 -11.78 -15.44
CA TYR A 281 -7.35 -13.22 -15.32
C TYR A 281 -8.82 -13.58 -15.18
N ASN A 282 -9.54 -12.95 -14.26
CA ASN A 282 -10.97 -13.22 -14.05
C ASN A 282 -11.79 -13.03 -15.34
N THR A 283 -11.41 -12.04 -16.15
CA THR A 283 -12.12 -11.72 -17.39
C THR A 283 -11.73 -12.62 -18.57
N TYR A 284 -10.44 -12.97 -18.69
CA TYR A 284 -9.91 -13.50 -19.94
C TYR A 284 -9.24 -14.88 -19.85
N HIS A 285 -9.10 -15.50 -18.65
CA HIS A 285 -8.35 -16.76 -18.51
C HIS A 285 -8.95 -17.94 -19.28
N THR A 286 -10.26 -17.92 -19.53
CA THR A 286 -10.97 -18.94 -20.30
C THR A 286 -10.83 -18.77 -21.82
N TYR A 287 -10.29 -17.63 -22.28
CA TYR A 287 -10.12 -17.36 -23.70
C TYR A 287 -8.92 -18.14 -24.27
N THR A 288 -9.17 -19.02 -25.23
CA THR A 288 -8.17 -19.94 -25.74
C THR A 288 -7.35 -19.42 -26.93
N GLY A 289 -7.76 -18.30 -27.52
CA GLY A 289 -7.15 -17.72 -28.73
C GLY A 289 -5.93 -16.83 -28.51
N LEU A 290 -5.44 -16.67 -27.25
CA LEU A 290 -4.33 -15.78 -26.95
C LEU A 290 -2.97 -16.41 -27.33
N SER A 291 -2.26 -15.77 -28.25
CA SER A 291 -0.90 -16.15 -28.67
C SER A 291 0.13 -15.26 -27.95
N SER A 292 0.99 -15.87 -27.14
CA SER A 292 2.08 -15.17 -26.44
C SER A 292 2.96 -14.37 -27.42
N ALA A 293 3.37 -14.97 -28.54
CA ALA A 293 4.22 -14.30 -29.54
C ALA A 293 3.56 -13.06 -30.15
N VAL A 294 2.24 -13.07 -30.33
CA VAL A 294 1.49 -11.92 -30.84
C VAL A 294 1.40 -10.82 -29.76
N LEU A 295 1.04 -11.21 -28.53
CA LEU A 295 0.91 -10.27 -27.42
C LEU A 295 2.25 -9.59 -27.09
N GLU A 296 3.35 -10.34 -26.99
CA GLU A 296 4.67 -9.77 -26.72
C GLU A 296 5.15 -8.84 -27.83
N ARG A 297 4.96 -9.22 -29.09
CA ARG A 297 5.29 -8.35 -30.21
C ARG A 297 4.52 -7.05 -30.18
N GLU A 298 3.25 -7.07 -29.83
CA GLU A 298 2.43 -5.87 -29.69
C GLU A 298 2.86 -5.01 -28.50
N VAL A 299 3.16 -5.61 -27.35
CA VAL A 299 3.74 -4.89 -26.20
C VAL A 299 5.06 -4.21 -26.58
N LEU A 300 5.95 -4.92 -27.29
CA LEU A 300 7.23 -4.37 -27.73
C LEU A 300 7.03 -3.22 -28.72
N TYR A 301 6.11 -3.36 -29.68
CA TYR A 301 5.78 -2.30 -30.62
C TYR A 301 5.27 -1.06 -29.92
N LEU A 302 4.29 -1.21 -29.03
CA LEU A 302 3.73 -0.08 -28.25
C LEU A 302 4.74 0.58 -27.32
N ARG A 303 5.79 -0.11 -26.91
CA ARG A 303 6.89 0.43 -26.09
C ARG A 303 8.01 1.06 -26.92
N SER A 304 8.07 0.81 -28.20
CA SER A 304 9.07 1.38 -29.10
C SER A 304 8.80 2.86 -29.38
N ASP A 305 9.82 3.59 -29.79
CA ASP A 305 9.67 4.99 -30.20
C ASP A 305 8.76 5.15 -31.41
N VAL A 306 8.77 4.17 -32.34
CA VAL A 306 7.87 4.11 -33.50
C VAL A 306 6.42 3.96 -33.04
N GLY A 307 6.13 2.98 -32.18
CA GLY A 307 4.78 2.76 -31.68
C GLY A 307 4.21 3.93 -30.88
N ARG A 308 5.08 4.68 -30.20
CA ARG A 308 4.71 5.91 -29.50
C ARG A 308 4.45 7.09 -30.45
N GLY A 309 5.19 7.14 -31.56
CA GLY A 309 5.02 8.17 -32.58
C GLY A 309 3.75 7.99 -33.41
N ASP A 310 3.43 6.75 -33.78
CA ASP A 310 2.26 6.40 -34.60
C ASP A 310 0.94 6.50 -33.81
N ASN A 311 1.00 6.26 -32.50
CA ASN A 311 -0.13 6.40 -31.59
C ASN A 311 0.08 7.61 -30.69
N CYS A 312 -0.43 8.77 -31.07
CA CYS A 312 -0.40 10.00 -30.28
C CYS A 312 -1.07 9.86 -28.88
N HIS A 313 -1.70 8.71 -28.61
CA HIS A 313 -2.34 8.38 -27.34
C HIS A 313 -1.42 7.67 -26.34
N LEU A 314 -0.23 7.24 -26.76
CA LEU A 314 0.72 6.45 -25.96
C LEU A 314 1.70 7.34 -25.18
N GLU A 315 1.21 8.09 -24.23
CA GLU A 315 2.08 8.84 -23.33
C GLU A 315 2.60 8.03 -22.13
N GLY A 316 2.10 6.80 -21.89
CA GLY A 316 2.49 6.00 -20.76
C GLY A 316 2.51 4.49 -21.02
N THR A 317 3.38 3.78 -20.32
CA THR A 317 3.48 2.30 -20.37
C THR A 317 2.49 1.59 -19.44
N LYS A 318 1.79 2.36 -18.59
CA LYS A 318 0.81 1.84 -17.63
C LYS A 318 -0.50 1.54 -18.36
N GLY A 319 -0.83 0.32 -18.53
CA GLY A 319 -2.08 -0.10 -19.20
C GLY A 319 -1.84 -0.81 -20.55
N ILE A 320 -0.60 -0.81 -21.05
CA ILE A 320 -0.27 -1.52 -22.30
C ILE A 320 -0.71 -2.98 -22.24
N TYR A 321 -0.44 -3.69 -21.16
CA TYR A 321 -0.79 -5.10 -21.02
C TYR A 321 -2.31 -5.32 -21.02
N GLU A 322 -3.05 -4.47 -20.33
CA GLU A 322 -4.50 -4.51 -20.29
C GLU A 322 -5.12 -4.22 -21.67
N TYR A 323 -4.58 -3.22 -22.36
CA TYR A 323 -4.95 -2.89 -23.73
C TYR A 323 -4.71 -4.05 -24.69
N VAL A 324 -3.50 -4.64 -24.68
CA VAL A 324 -3.10 -5.72 -25.60
C VAL A 324 -3.93 -6.97 -25.37
N VAL A 325 -4.16 -7.36 -24.10
CA VAL A 325 -5.00 -8.52 -23.79
C VAL A 325 -6.46 -8.27 -24.17
N GLY A 326 -7.03 -7.11 -23.80
CA GLY A 326 -8.42 -6.77 -24.12
C GLY A 326 -8.68 -6.75 -25.62
N ARG A 327 -7.78 -6.14 -26.40
CA ARG A 327 -7.86 -6.11 -27.87
C ARG A 327 -7.75 -7.50 -28.48
N ALA A 328 -6.81 -8.32 -28.01
CA ALA A 328 -6.67 -9.70 -28.48
C ALA A 328 -7.88 -10.58 -28.17
N CYS A 329 -8.65 -10.24 -27.14
CA CYS A 329 -9.92 -10.86 -26.79
C CYS A 329 -11.14 -10.26 -27.52
N GLY A 330 -10.93 -9.34 -28.46
CA GLY A 330 -11.99 -8.76 -29.29
C GLY A 330 -12.75 -7.60 -28.64
N VAL A 331 -12.21 -7.00 -27.58
CA VAL A 331 -12.80 -5.77 -27.02
C VAL A 331 -12.58 -4.64 -28.02
N ASP A 332 -13.61 -3.81 -28.23
CA ASP A 332 -13.53 -2.64 -29.09
C ASP A 332 -12.37 -1.73 -28.67
N GLU A 333 -11.48 -1.44 -29.61
CA GLU A 333 -10.28 -0.65 -29.41
C GLU A 333 -10.59 0.73 -28.80
N ASN A 334 -11.66 1.38 -29.22
CA ASN A 334 -12.06 2.67 -28.71
C ASN A 334 -12.34 2.66 -27.19
N LYS A 335 -12.79 1.52 -26.66
CA LYS A 335 -12.99 1.34 -25.22
C LYS A 335 -11.69 1.14 -24.44
N LEU A 336 -10.61 0.75 -25.14
CA LEU A 336 -9.32 0.46 -24.54
C LEU A 336 -8.32 1.61 -24.66
N LEU A 337 -8.52 2.55 -25.59
CA LEU A 337 -7.58 3.65 -25.83
C LEU A 337 -7.26 4.47 -24.57
N HIS A 338 -8.20 4.61 -23.66
CA HIS A 338 -8.00 5.32 -22.38
C HIS A 338 -6.90 4.66 -21.51
N LEU A 339 -6.63 3.38 -21.69
CA LEU A 339 -5.57 2.65 -20.95
C LEU A 339 -4.17 3.08 -21.37
N LEU A 340 -4.01 3.60 -22.58
CA LEU A 340 -2.76 4.03 -23.16
C LEU A 340 -2.51 5.54 -22.96
N GLN A 341 -3.51 6.29 -22.50
CA GLN A 341 -3.43 7.74 -22.31
C GLN A 341 -3.06 8.11 -20.88
N ARG A 342 -2.25 9.13 -20.72
CA ARG A 342 -2.07 9.82 -19.43
C ARG A 342 -3.36 10.54 -19.08
N ARG A 343 -3.92 10.27 -17.89
CA ARG A 343 -5.04 11.05 -17.38
C ARG A 343 -4.63 12.43 -16.85
N ALA A 344 -3.38 12.57 -16.41
CA ALA A 344 -2.87 13.81 -15.83
C ALA A 344 -1.84 14.45 -16.78
N PHE A 345 -1.98 15.73 -17.03
CA PHE A 345 -1.00 16.54 -17.73
C PHE A 345 0.31 16.64 -16.94
N SER A 346 1.44 16.71 -17.63
CA SER A 346 2.74 16.94 -16.97
C SER A 346 2.81 18.36 -16.40
N GLU A 347 3.63 18.57 -15.36
CA GLU A 347 3.86 19.91 -14.81
C GLU A 347 4.45 20.86 -15.86
N ARG A 348 5.24 20.32 -16.80
CA ARG A 348 5.75 21.09 -17.94
C ARG A 348 4.62 21.60 -18.83
N ASP A 349 3.67 20.73 -19.18
CA ASP A 349 2.55 21.11 -20.05
C ASP A 349 1.62 22.11 -19.35
N LYS A 350 1.33 21.87 -18.07
CA LYS A 350 0.53 22.80 -17.26
C LYS A 350 1.18 24.19 -17.19
N ARG A 351 2.50 24.24 -16.95
CA ARG A 351 3.24 25.51 -16.92
C ARG A 351 3.18 26.21 -18.27
N ALA A 352 3.43 25.49 -19.37
CA ALA A 352 3.37 26.05 -20.71
C ALA A 352 1.96 26.61 -21.03
N GLN A 353 0.91 25.91 -20.61
CA GLN A 353 -0.46 26.36 -20.83
C GLN A 353 -0.85 27.54 -19.91
N TYR A 354 -0.37 27.55 -18.66
CA TYR A 354 -0.54 28.66 -17.74
C TYR A 354 0.05 29.97 -18.31
N GLU A 355 1.29 29.90 -18.82
CA GLU A 355 1.94 31.02 -19.49
C GLU A 355 1.18 31.44 -20.77
N ARG A 356 0.76 30.46 -21.59
CA ARG A 356 -0.02 30.73 -22.81
C ARG A 356 -1.34 31.41 -22.52
N GLN A 357 -1.99 31.09 -21.39
CA GLN A 357 -3.21 31.75 -20.91
C GLN A 357 -2.94 33.07 -20.18
N ARG A 358 -1.67 33.52 -20.11
CA ARG A 358 -1.28 34.74 -19.42
C ARG A 358 -1.80 34.80 -17.99
N HIS A 359 -1.77 33.63 -17.30
CA HIS A 359 -2.18 33.42 -15.89
C HIS A 359 -3.69 33.64 -15.66
N VAL A 360 -4.52 33.62 -16.69
CA VAL A 360 -5.97 33.86 -16.62
C VAL A 360 -6.76 32.57 -16.73
N CYS A 361 -7.75 32.38 -15.86
CA CYS A 361 -8.74 31.32 -15.98
C CYS A 361 -9.78 31.70 -17.06
N PRO A 362 -9.95 30.96 -18.17
CA PRO A 362 -10.83 31.30 -19.27
C PRO A 362 -12.32 31.24 -18.91
N HIS A 363 -12.70 30.65 -17.78
CA HIS A 363 -14.09 30.57 -17.33
C HIS A 363 -14.55 31.79 -16.53
N CYS A 364 -13.71 32.28 -15.61
CA CYS A 364 -14.09 33.41 -14.76
C CYS A 364 -13.36 34.70 -15.09
N MET A 365 -12.40 34.66 -16.04
CA MET A 365 -11.60 35.81 -16.49
C MET A 365 -10.85 36.51 -15.34
N LYS A 366 -10.43 35.74 -14.31
CA LYS A 366 -9.58 36.24 -13.22
C LYS A 366 -8.14 35.86 -13.46
N ARG A 367 -7.21 36.72 -13.05
CA ARG A 367 -5.76 36.43 -13.05
C ARG A 367 -5.35 35.76 -11.77
N PHE A 368 -4.45 34.77 -11.88
CA PHE A 368 -3.90 34.01 -10.79
C PHE A 368 -2.37 34.11 -10.84
N GLU A 369 -1.77 34.74 -9.86
CA GLU A 369 -0.32 34.96 -9.79
C GLU A 369 0.46 33.66 -9.50
N ASP A 370 -0.17 32.66 -8.88
CA ASP A 370 0.42 31.38 -8.57
C ASP A 370 -0.29 30.26 -9.35
N MET A 371 0.51 29.50 -10.12
CA MET A 371 0.02 28.36 -10.89
C MET A 371 -0.61 27.28 -9.99
N SER A 372 -0.22 27.18 -8.72
CA SER A 372 -0.80 26.19 -7.78
C SER A 372 -2.29 26.45 -7.47
N MET A 373 -2.79 27.66 -7.74
CA MET A 373 -4.20 28.01 -7.63
C MET A 373 -5.04 27.57 -8.83
N MET A 374 -4.40 26.97 -9.84
CA MET A 374 -5.04 26.50 -11.06
C MET A 374 -4.76 25.01 -11.30
N GLU A 375 -5.72 24.36 -11.89
CA GLU A 375 -5.67 22.92 -12.22
C GLU A 375 -5.66 22.73 -13.74
N GLY A 376 -4.86 21.76 -14.20
CA GLY A 376 -4.89 21.34 -15.60
C GLY A 376 -6.14 20.49 -15.88
N ASP A 377 -6.98 20.97 -16.78
CA ASP A 377 -8.23 20.35 -17.18
C ASP A 377 -8.28 20.07 -18.67
N HIS A 378 -8.98 18.99 -19.05
CA HIS A 378 -9.20 18.62 -20.45
C HIS A 378 -10.29 19.52 -21.07
N ILE A 379 -9.98 20.21 -22.17
CA ILE A 379 -10.99 20.97 -22.94
C ILE A 379 -12.12 20.04 -23.35
N VAL A 380 -11.81 18.95 -24.04
CA VAL A 380 -12.70 17.80 -24.29
C VAL A 380 -12.51 16.81 -23.15
N PRO A 381 -13.56 16.41 -22.41
CA PRO A 381 -13.43 15.54 -21.25
C PRO A 381 -12.69 14.23 -21.53
N TYR A 382 -11.83 13.82 -20.59
CA TYR A 382 -11.09 12.55 -20.70
C TYR A 382 -12.01 11.33 -20.74
N HIS A 383 -13.08 11.33 -19.95
CA HIS A 383 -14.12 10.31 -20.02
C HIS A 383 -15.28 10.76 -20.91
N PRO A 384 -15.72 9.92 -21.84
CA PRO A 384 -16.88 10.25 -22.65
C PRO A 384 -18.12 10.38 -21.78
N ILE A 385 -18.98 11.33 -22.10
CA ILE A 385 -20.27 11.46 -21.46
C ILE A 385 -21.16 10.32 -21.95
N PRO A 386 -21.74 9.49 -21.05
CA PRO A 386 -22.60 8.39 -21.44
C PRO A 386 -23.75 8.88 -22.37
N GLY A 387 -23.95 8.22 -23.50
CA GLY A 387 -24.99 8.55 -24.48
C GLY A 387 -24.71 9.73 -25.42
N SER A 388 -23.57 10.44 -25.30
CA SER A 388 -23.25 11.59 -26.15
C SER A 388 -22.63 11.24 -27.50
N GLY A 389 -22.20 9.98 -27.72
CA GLY A 389 -21.42 9.56 -28.90
C GLY A 389 -20.03 10.20 -28.99
N GLN A 390 -19.58 10.88 -27.92
CA GLN A 390 -18.35 11.64 -27.89
C GLN A 390 -17.15 10.75 -27.56
N LEU A 391 -16.08 10.86 -28.32
CA LEU A 391 -14.80 10.20 -28.05
C LEU A 391 -14.09 10.84 -26.85
N ASN A 392 -13.24 10.05 -26.18
CA ASN A 392 -12.38 10.54 -25.09
C ASN A 392 -11.48 11.68 -25.58
N GLY A 393 -11.37 12.73 -24.78
CA GLY A 393 -10.42 13.81 -25.04
C GLY A 393 -8.99 13.36 -24.71
N PRO A 394 -8.03 13.51 -25.63
CA PRO A 394 -6.65 13.11 -25.38
C PRO A 394 -5.98 13.99 -24.33
N THR A 395 -5.04 13.43 -23.54
CA THR A 395 -4.19 14.20 -22.62
C THR A 395 -2.99 14.77 -23.40
N THR A 396 -3.26 15.76 -24.23
CA THR A 396 -2.27 16.45 -25.07
C THR A 396 -2.28 17.96 -24.77
N PRO A 397 -1.18 18.67 -25.03
CA PRO A 397 -1.15 20.13 -24.83
C PRO A 397 -2.27 20.91 -25.55
N ASN A 398 -2.72 20.40 -26.71
CA ASN A 398 -3.81 21.02 -27.47
C ASN A 398 -5.20 20.81 -26.85
N ASN A 399 -5.35 19.85 -25.96
CA ASN A 399 -6.58 19.59 -25.20
C ASN A 399 -6.48 20.02 -23.73
N LEU A 400 -5.46 20.82 -23.39
CA LEU A 400 -5.22 21.31 -22.03
C LEU A 400 -5.69 22.76 -21.90
N GLN A 401 -6.42 23.02 -20.83
CA GLN A 401 -6.65 24.35 -20.29
C GLN A 401 -6.32 24.39 -18.80
N MET A 402 -5.92 25.57 -18.30
CA MET A 402 -5.75 25.81 -16.86
C MET A 402 -6.99 26.51 -16.34
N LEU A 403 -7.66 25.91 -15.35
CA LEU A 403 -8.83 26.45 -14.68
C LEU A 403 -8.55 26.68 -13.20
N CYS A 404 -9.12 27.70 -12.59
CA CYS A 404 -9.13 27.78 -11.14
C CYS A 404 -10.00 26.66 -10.54
N HIS A 405 -9.76 26.31 -9.29
CA HIS A 405 -10.43 25.19 -8.62
C HIS A 405 -11.97 25.26 -8.71
N SER A 406 -12.55 26.44 -8.44
CA SER A 406 -14.01 26.63 -8.51
C SER A 406 -14.57 26.41 -9.92
N CYS A 407 -13.90 26.95 -10.95
CA CYS A 407 -14.34 26.78 -12.33
C CYS A 407 -14.18 25.34 -12.82
N ASN A 408 -13.14 24.63 -12.37
CA ASN A 408 -12.94 23.22 -12.68
C ASN A 408 -14.04 22.35 -12.05
N LEU A 409 -14.43 22.61 -10.80
CA LEU A 409 -15.57 21.95 -10.16
C LEU A 409 -16.91 22.26 -10.88
N ASP A 410 -17.13 23.50 -11.21
CA ASP A 410 -18.35 23.93 -11.93
C ASP A 410 -18.47 23.26 -13.29
N LYS A 411 -17.38 23.10 -14.02
CA LYS A 411 -17.35 22.40 -15.30
C LYS A 411 -17.78 20.95 -15.17
N ARG A 412 -17.34 20.25 -14.11
CA ARG A 412 -17.73 18.84 -13.87
C ARG A 412 -19.23 18.65 -13.67
N ASN A 413 -19.93 19.68 -13.19
CA ASN A 413 -21.36 19.65 -12.86
C ASN A 413 -22.27 20.10 -14.01
N LYS A 414 -21.71 20.52 -15.15
CA LYS A 414 -22.46 21.02 -16.30
C LYS A 414 -22.33 20.09 -17.50
N PRO A 415 -23.36 20.02 -18.36
CA PRO A 415 -23.23 19.37 -19.65
C PRO A 415 -22.05 19.96 -20.44
N PHE A 416 -21.25 19.08 -21.07
CA PHE A 416 -20.12 19.51 -21.88
C PHE A 416 -20.59 20.17 -23.16
N ASP A 417 -20.06 21.38 -23.42
CA ASP A 417 -20.25 22.11 -24.68
C ASP A 417 -18.88 22.50 -25.26
N ARG A 418 -18.45 21.77 -26.28
CA ARG A 418 -17.16 21.98 -26.93
C ARG A 418 -17.01 23.37 -27.52
N LYS A 419 -18.05 23.86 -28.16
CA LYS A 419 -18.00 25.22 -28.81
C LYS A 419 -17.84 26.31 -27.75
N ALA A 420 -18.53 26.17 -26.64
CA ALA A 420 -18.39 27.14 -25.54
C ALA A 420 -16.99 27.10 -24.92
N GLU A 421 -16.38 25.95 -24.71
CA GLU A 421 -15.02 25.82 -24.18
C GLU A 421 -13.98 26.42 -25.12
N GLU A 422 -14.06 26.10 -26.42
CA GLU A 422 -13.16 26.66 -27.44
C GLU A 422 -13.32 28.16 -27.59
N ALA A 423 -14.56 28.70 -27.57
CA ALA A 423 -14.83 30.12 -27.66
C ALA A 423 -14.24 30.91 -26.47
N ARG A 424 -14.29 30.40 -25.24
CA ARG A 424 -13.68 31.05 -24.06
C ARG A 424 -12.17 31.21 -24.22
N LEU A 425 -11.49 30.16 -24.68
CA LEU A 425 -10.05 30.21 -24.93
C LEU A 425 -9.70 31.15 -26.07
N GLN A 426 -10.48 31.16 -27.16
CA GLN A 426 -10.25 32.06 -28.26
C GLN A 426 -10.45 33.54 -27.84
N THR A 427 -11.48 33.83 -27.04
CA THR A 427 -11.70 35.17 -26.48
C THR A 427 -10.49 35.60 -25.66
N LEU A 428 -9.99 34.75 -24.77
CA LEU A 428 -8.83 35.04 -23.95
C LEU A 428 -7.57 35.31 -24.80
N TYR A 429 -7.32 34.48 -25.82
CA TYR A 429 -6.14 34.63 -26.67
C TYR A 429 -6.19 35.86 -27.59
N ALA A 430 -7.37 36.39 -27.87
CA ALA A 430 -7.56 37.60 -28.66
C ALA A 430 -7.38 38.91 -27.87
N MET A 431 -7.34 38.84 -26.53
CA MET A 431 -7.18 40.04 -25.68
C MET A 431 -5.78 40.66 -25.80
N THR A 432 -5.70 41.96 -25.75
CA THR A 432 -4.44 42.72 -25.65
C THR A 432 -3.82 42.57 -24.25
N ASP A 433 -2.55 42.97 -24.10
CA ASP A 433 -1.89 42.94 -22.79
C ASP A 433 -2.54 43.93 -21.80
N GLU A 434 -2.98 45.07 -22.28
CA GLU A 434 -3.69 46.09 -21.49
C GLU A 434 -5.03 45.56 -20.97
N GLU A 435 -5.79 44.84 -21.81
CA GLU A 435 -7.05 44.21 -21.43
C GLU A 435 -6.82 43.11 -20.41
N ILE A 436 -5.74 42.29 -20.53
CA ILE A 436 -5.37 41.27 -19.54
C ILE A 436 -4.96 41.90 -18.19
N GLU A 437 -4.21 43.01 -18.23
CA GLU A 437 -3.80 43.70 -17.00
C GLU A 437 -4.97 44.33 -16.25
N ALA A 438 -6.03 44.71 -16.96
CA ALA A 438 -7.27 45.26 -16.39
C ALA A 438 -8.16 44.18 -15.74
N LEU A 439 -7.89 42.86 -15.94
CA LEU A 439 -8.69 41.78 -15.36
C LEU A 439 -8.55 41.71 -13.84
N PRO A 440 -9.61 41.31 -13.13
CA PRO A 440 -9.56 41.14 -11.68
C PRO A 440 -8.50 40.10 -11.26
N LYS A 441 -7.69 40.44 -10.26
CA LYS A 441 -6.80 39.45 -9.61
C LYS A 441 -7.59 38.54 -8.66
N ALA A 442 -7.28 37.29 -8.65
CA ALA A 442 -7.77 36.39 -7.63
C ALA A 442 -7.05 36.69 -6.31
N MET A 443 -7.83 36.80 -5.23
CA MET A 443 -7.30 36.95 -3.87
C MET A 443 -7.00 35.59 -3.26
#